data_6dfaaaebf193924fe04898b5eedcb162
#
_entry.id   6dfaaaebf193924fe04898b5eedcb162
#
_cell.length_a   1.000
_cell.length_b   1.000
_cell.length_c   1.000
_cell.angle_alpha   90.00
_cell.angle_beta   90.00
_cell.angle_gamma   90.00
#
_symmetry.space_group_name_H-M   'P 1'
#
loop_
_entity.id
_entity.type
_entity.pdbx_description
1 polymer ?
#
loop_
_entity_poly.entity_id
_entity_poly.type
_entity_poly.pdbx_seq_one_letter_code
_entity_poly.pdbx_strand_id
1 'polypeptide(L)'
;MGFEHVELSHGIRIILVPGILKALNEGFIKVSSTHNFCPLPAGMMDAAPNLFEPSAPAGRGHEHEQWLRHTRRTLDFAAQVRARAVVMHLGSVRFFWINPGRQLRNFARAHPTAALPADARYQRLLAKAKDKLRRRQPAFWEQTRRSLAEILPYAAEKGVRLGLENRERFEELPADADFPELLKSVPLPEQAGYWHDAGHAELKERMGVITQRRLLEENAGRLIGFHLHDVDAGGHDHQPIGKGRIDFKMVRSFWQPHHLLVLELNPRVSADDVLASKQRIEDLLG
;
A
#
# COMPACT_ATOMS: atom_id res chain seq x y z
N MET A 1 -14.71 20.55 -3.13
CA MET A 1 -14.24 19.93 -1.88
C MET A 1 -12.92 20.56 -1.36
N GLY A 2 -12.26 21.43 -2.11
CA GLY A 2 -11.05 22.15 -1.66
C GLY A 2 -9.79 21.28 -1.51
N PHE A 3 -9.73 20.14 -2.19
CA PHE A 3 -8.48 19.41 -2.36
C PHE A 3 -7.66 20.06 -3.48
N GLU A 4 -6.39 20.32 -3.21
CA GLU A 4 -5.47 20.89 -4.20
C GLU A 4 -4.77 19.79 -5.01
N HIS A 5 -4.50 18.65 -4.38
CA HIS A 5 -3.80 17.53 -4.97
C HIS A 5 -4.67 16.27 -4.98
N VAL A 6 -4.43 15.41 -5.95
CA VAL A 6 -5.06 14.11 -6.06
C VAL A 6 -4.00 13.02 -6.22
N GLU A 7 -4.28 11.83 -5.70
CA GLU A 7 -3.60 10.62 -6.13
C GLU A 7 -4.40 9.96 -7.25
N LEU A 8 -3.71 9.48 -8.28
CA LEU A 8 -4.35 8.73 -9.38
C LEU A 8 -4.27 7.24 -9.08
N SER A 9 -5.41 6.63 -8.78
CA SER A 9 -5.49 5.22 -8.36
C SER A 9 -5.25 4.24 -9.51
N HIS A 10 -4.97 3.00 -9.16
CA HIS A 10 -4.85 1.87 -10.09
C HIS A 10 -6.14 1.56 -10.89
N GLY A 11 -7.28 2.14 -10.53
CA GLY A 11 -8.56 2.03 -11.27
C GLY A 11 -8.69 2.99 -12.45
N ILE A 12 -7.76 3.89 -12.68
CA ILE A 12 -7.81 4.87 -13.78
C ILE A 12 -7.66 4.16 -15.13
N ARG A 13 -8.73 4.15 -15.91
CA ARG A 13 -8.73 3.57 -17.27
C ARG A 13 -8.03 4.49 -18.25
N ILE A 14 -7.36 3.90 -19.27
CA ILE A 14 -6.59 4.66 -20.26
C ILE A 14 -7.43 5.72 -21.00
N ILE A 15 -8.71 5.47 -21.18
CA ILE A 15 -9.65 6.43 -21.81
C ILE A 15 -9.80 7.74 -21.01
N LEU A 16 -9.51 7.74 -19.71
CA LEU A 16 -9.59 8.92 -18.86
C LEU A 16 -8.33 9.80 -18.94
N VAL A 17 -7.22 9.28 -19.45
CA VAL A 17 -5.94 9.99 -19.52
C VAL A 17 -6.03 11.33 -20.24
N PRO A 18 -6.69 11.47 -21.41
CA PRO A 18 -6.81 12.77 -22.06
C PRO A 18 -7.52 13.83 -21.20
N GLY A 19 -8.57 13.42 -20.46
CA GLY A 19 -9.30 14.30 -19.54
C GLY A 19 -8.46 14.72 -18.33
N ILE A 20 -7.68 13.79 -17.78
CA ILE A 20 -6.75 14.07 -16.67
C ILE A 20 -5.67 15.06 -17.10
N LEU A 21 -5.04 14.86 -18.27
CA LEU A 21 -4.03 15.76 -18.79
C LEU A 21 -4.61 17.15 -19.11
N LYS A 22 -5.83 17.22 -19.62
CA LYS A 22 -6.53 18.47 -19.82
C LYS A 22 -6.74 19.21 -18.50
N ALA A 23 -7.30 18.54 -17.48
CA ALA A 23 -7.54 19.12 -16.15
C ALA A 23 -6.24 19.59 -15.48
N LEU A 24 -5.13 18.84 -15.66
CA LEU A 24 -3.80 19.22 -15.18
C LEU A 24 -3.28 20.50 -15.89
N ASN A 25 -3.38 20.54 -17.23
CA ASN A 25 -2.89 21.68 -18.03
C ASN A 25 -3.71 22.97 -17.79
N GLU A 26 -4.99 22.83 -17.51
CA GLU A 26 -5.89 23.92 -17.16
C GLU A 26 -5.78 24.33 -15.67
N GLY A 27 -4.97 23.62 -14.88
CA GLY A 27 -4.72 23.95 -13.47
C GLY A 27 -5.82 23.56 -12.51
N PHE A 28 -6.80 22.74 -12.94
CA PHE A 28 -7.90 22.27 -12.08
C PHE A 28 -7.46 21.25 -11.05
N ILE A 29 -6.41 20.48 -11.33
CA ILE A 29 -5.84 19.49 -10.41
C ILE A 29 -4.31 19.56 -10.44
N LYS A 30 -3.70 19.17 -9.32
CA LYS A 30 -2.30 18.78 -9.21
C LYS A 30 -2.24 17.32 -8.80
N VAL A 31 -1.24 16.59 -9.27
CA VAL A 31 -1.08 15.18 -8.91
C VAL A 31 0.05 15.02 -7.89
N SER A 32 -0.23 14.46 -6.73
CA SER A 32 0.76 14.18 -5.70
C SER A 32 1.51 12.88 -5.96
N SER A 33 0.76 11.84 -6.29
CA SER A 33 1.22 10.46 -6.46
C SER A 33 0.33 9.70 -7.44
N THR A 34 0.81 8.56 -7.89
CA THR A 34 0.00 7.59 -8.63
C THR A 34 0.15 6.21 -7.99
N HIS A 35 -0.84 5.37 -8.15
CA HIS A 35 -0.77 3.98 -7.71
C HIS A 35 -0.33 3.07 -8.86
N ASN A 36 0.47 2.04 -8.61
CA ASN A 36 0.84 1.06 -9.63
C ASN A 36 -0.29 0.00 -9.77
N PHE A 37 -0.89 -0.23 -10.92
CA PHE A 37 -0.59 0.32 -12.25
C PHE A 37 -1.57 1.45 -12.60
N CYS A 38 -1.05 2.59 -12.95
CA CYS A 38 -1.85 3.73 -13.40
C CYS A 38 -1.22 4.33 -14.67
N PRO A 39 -1.98 4.46 -15.80
CA PRO A 39 -3.34 3.95 -15.97
C PRO A 39 -3.38 2.42 -16.04
N LEU A 40 -4.57 1.88 -15.76
CA LEU A 40 -4.83 0.43 -15.82
C LEU A 40 -4.42 -0.13 -17.19
N PRO A 41 -3.69 -1.27 -17.24
CA PRO A 41 -3.28 -1.89 -18.50
C PRO A 41 -4.45 -2.14 -19.46
N ALA A 42 -4.25 -1.87 -20.75
CA ALA A 42 -5.28 -2.05 -21.76
C ALA A 42 -5.75 -3.52 -21.81
N GLY A 43 -7.06 -3.72 -21.95
CA GLY A 43 -7.69 -5.04 -21.96
C GLY A 43 -8.04 -5.60 -20.58
N MET A 44 -7.65 -4.92 -19.50
CA MET A 44 -8.05 -5.29 -18.15
C MET A 44 -9.36 -4.62 -17.77
N MET A 45 -10.33 -5.43 -17.32
CA MET A 45 -11.66 -4.96 -16.93
C MET A 45 -11.71 -4.55 -15.47
N ASP A 46 -10.98 -5.29 -14.61
CA ASP A 46 -10.98 -5.09 -13.18
C ASP A 46 -9.65 -4.48 -12.73
N ALA A 47 -9.77 -3.43 -11.95
CA ALA A 47 -8.63 -2.84 -11.25
C ALA A 47 -8.23 -3.78 -10.10
N ALA A 48 -7.18 -4.56 -10.31
CA ALA A 48 -6.60 -5.40 -9.27
C ALA A 48 -5.24 -4.82 -8.87
N PRO A 49 -5.04 -4.47 -7.61
CA PRO A 49 -3.77 -3.90 -7.16
C PRO A 49 -2.58 -4.85 -7.33
N ASN A 50 -2.84 -6.16 -7.42
CA ASN A 50 -1.84 -7.20 -7.64
C ASN A 50 -2.04 -7.90 -9.00
N LEU A 51 -2.32 -7.14 -10.05
CA LEU A 51 -2.60 -7.66 -11.39
C LEU A 51 -1.43 -8.50 -11.95
N PHE A 52 -0.20 -8.00 -11.77
CA PHE A 52 1.05 -8.72 -12.05
C PHE A 52 1.93 -8.65 -10.80
N GLU A 53 2.53 -9.77 -10.41
CA GLU A 53 3.29 -9.83 -9.16
C GLU A 53 4.80 -9.80 -9.40
N PRO A 54 5.50 -8.79 -8.86
CA PRO A 54 6.96 -8.73 -8.93
C PRO A 54 7.64 -9.85 -8.15
N SER A 55 6.92 -10.47 -7.21
CA SER A 55 7.39 -11.59 -6.38
C SER A 55 7.29 -12.96 -7.04
N ALA A 56 6.70 -13.06 -8.24
CA ALA A 56 6.53 -14.35 -8.90
C ALA A 56 7.88 -15.00 -9.25
N PRO A 57 8.23 -16.19 -8.68
CA PRO A 57 9.50 -16.83 -8.96
C PRO A 57 9.66 -17.16 -10.44
N ALA A 58 10.91 -17.17 -10.93
CA ALA A 58 11.24 -17.49 -12.31
C ALA A 58 10.60 -18.81 -12.78
N GLY A 59 10.14 -18.84 -14.02
CA GLY A 59 9.46 -20.00 -14.63
C GLY A 59 7.93 -20.02 -14.43
N ARG A 60 7.35 -19.00 -13.81
CA ARG A 60 5.89 -18.82 -13.70
C ARG A 60 5.33 -17.83 -14.70
N GLY A 61 5.52 -18.11 -15.99
CA GLY A 61 4.97 -17.28 -17.06
C GLY A 61 5.59 -15.88 -17.13
N HIS A 62 4.88 -14.97 -17.79
CA HIS A 62 5.36 -13.61 -18.05
C HIS A 62 5.03 -12.59 -16.94
N GLU A 63 4.72 -13.03 -15.72
CA GLU A 63 4.29 -12.16 -14.61
C GLU A 63 5.30 -11.03 -14.34
N HIS A 64 6.59 -11.39 -14.17
CA HIS A 64 7.64 -10.43 -13.93
C HIS A 64 7.84 -9.45 -15.11
N GLU A 65 7.86 -9.95 -16.35
CA GLU A 65 7.99 -9.13 -17.54
C GLU A 65 6.81 -8.16 -17.70
N GLN A 66 5.58 -8.65 -17.45
CA GLN A 66 4.38 -7.81 -17.47
C GLN A 66 4.41 -6.76 -16.36
N TRP A 67 4.84 -7.16 -15.15
CA TRP A 67 5.01 -6.21 -14.05
C TRP A 67 5.99 -5.10 -14.42
N LEU A 68 7.19 -5.42 -14.92
CA LEU A 68 8.18 -4.44 -15.35
C LEU A 68 7.64 -3.53 -16.46
N ARG A 69 7.05 -4.13 -17.50
CA ARG A 69 6.48 -3.39 -18.62
C ARG A 69 5.45 -2.37 -18.18
N HIS A 70 4.52 -2.78 -17.33
CA HIS A 70 3.43 -1.92 -16.90
C HIS A 70 3.85 -0.93 -15.81
N THR A 71 4.79 -1.29 -14.95
CA THR A 71 5.40 -0.35 -14.01
C THR A 71 6.16 0.77 -14.72
N ARG A 72 6.94 0.47 -15.78
CA ARG A 72 7.58 1.51 -16.60
C ARG A 72 6.56 2.47 -17.20
N ARG A 73 5.43 1.97 -17.70
CA ARG A 73 4.33 2.82 -18.22
C ARG A 73 3.72 3.68 -17.12
N THR A 74 3.56 3.15 -15.93
CA THR A 74 3.09 3.93 -14.77
C THR A 74 4.09 5.04 -14.43
N LEU A 75 5.38 4.76 -14.43
CA LEU A 75 6.44 5.75 -14.20
C LEU A 75 6.47 6.84 -15.27
N ASP A 76 6.31 6.48 -16.56
CA ASP A 76 6.18 7.44 -17.66
C ASP A 76 4.98 8.36 -17.44
N PHE A 77 3.84 7.80 -17.08
CA PHE A 77 2.63 8.57 -16.80
C PHE A 77 2.78 9.43 -15.55
N ALA A 78 3.37 8.90 -14.47
CA ALA A 78 3.65 9.63 -13.24
C ALA A 78 4.53 10.86 -13.52
N ALA A 79 5.58 10.71 -14.33
CA ALA A 79 6.42 11.84 -14.76
C ALA A 79 5.63 12.85 -15.60
N GLN A 80 4.79 12.37 -16.54
CA GLN A 80 3.94 13.23 -17.38
C GLN A 80 2.97 14.08 -16.56
N VAL A 81 2.37 13.52 -15.50
CA VAL A 81 1.45 14.23 -14.60
C VAL A 81 2.17 14.93 -13.45
N ARG A 82 3.50 14.90 -13.43
CA ARG A 82 4.36 15.51 -12.40
C ARG A 82 4.12 14.97 -10.99
N ALA A 83 3.74 13.69 -10.89
CA ALA A 83 3.62 13.00 -9.61
C ALA A 83 5.00 12.84 -8.96
N ARG A 84 5.07 12.99 -7.65
CA ARG A 84 6.32 12.87 -6.87
C ARG A 84 6.65 11.42 -6.52
N ALA A 85 5.62 10.55 -6.47
CA ALA A 85 5.78 9.15 -6.11
C ALA A 85 4.81 8.24 -6.86
N VAL A 86 5.21 6.96 -6.99
CA VAL A 86 4.33 5.85 -7.37
C VAL A 86 4.22 4.91 -6.17
N VAL A 87 3.00 4.67 -5.69
CA VAL A 87 2.73 3.69 -4.63
C VAL A 87 2.81 2.29 -5.20
N MET A 88 3.56 1.41 -4.53
CA MET A 88 3.94 0.09 -5.04
C MET A 88 3.48 -1.04 -4.13
N HIS A 89 2.80 -2.01 -4.71
CA HIS A 89 2.62 -3.33 -4.12
C HIS A 89 3.72 -4.27 -4.61
N LEU A 90 4.32 -5.03 -3.71
CA LEU A 90 5.47 -5.86 -4.02
C LEU A 90 5.15 -7.36 -4.11
N GLY A 91 3.86 -7.68 -4.29
CA GLY A 91 3.39 -9.04 -4.52
C GLY A 91 3.11 -9.82 -3.25
N SER A 92 3.07 -11.13 -3.36
CA SER A 92 2.68 -12.01 -2.26
C SER A 92 3.35 -13.38 -2.31
N VAL A 93 3.39 -14.06 -1.16
CA VAL A 93 3.79 -15.47 -1.07
C VAL A 93 2.60 -16.35 -1.42
N ARG A 94 2.69 -17.08 -2.53
CA ARG A 94 1.62 -17.98 -2.99
C ARG A 94 1.69 -19.33 -2.29
N PHE A 95 0.54 -19.82 -1.81
CA PHE A 95 0.35 -21.12 -1.17
C PHE A 95 -0.60 -22.00 -1.99
N PHE A 96 -0.20 -23.24 -2.33
CA PHE A 96 -0.98 -24.10 -3.20
C PHE A 96 -2.26 -24.66 -2.53
N TRP A 97 -2.14 -25.15 -1.29
CA TRP A 97 -3.23 -25.87 -0.62
C TRP A 97 -3.90 -25.03 0.46
N ILE A 98 -3.14 -24.59 1.43
CA ILE A 98 -3.65 -23.88 2.60
C ILE A 98 -2.89 -22.57 2.72
N ASN A 99 -3.59 -21.47 2.48
CA ASN A 99 -3.07 -20.13 2.70
C ASN A 99 -3.20 -19.79 4.21
N PRO A 100 -2.08 -19.54 4.92
CA PRO A 100 -2.10 -19.27 6.36
C PRO A 100 -2.82 -17.96 6.69
N GLY A 101 -2.69 -16.91 5.88
CA GLY A 101 -3.40 -15.66 6.08
C GLY A 101 -4.92 -15.84 5.98
N ARG A 102 -5.39 -16.64 5.01
CA ARG A 102 -6.82 -16.99 4.93
C ARG A 102 -7.31 -17.72 6.17
N GLN A 103 -6.50 -18.62 6.75
CA GLN A 103 -6.88 -19.29 7.99
C GLN A 103 -7.02 -18.31 9.16
N LEU A 104 -6.09 -17.35 9.29
CA LEU A 104 -6.16 -16.30 10.32
C LEU A 104 -7.41 -15.45 10.15
N ARG A 105 -7.70 -14.98 8.92
CA ARG A 105 -8.91 -14.19 8.63
C ARG A 105 -10.20 -14.97 8.91
N ASN A 106 -10.24 -16.26 8.54
CA ASN A 106 -11.41 -17.10 8.81
C ASN A 106 -11.63 -17.29 10.32
N PHE A 107 -10.54 -17.46 11.09
CA PHE A 107 -10.65 -17.53 12.55
C PHE A 107 -11.19 -16.23 13.13
N ALA A 108 -10.66 -15.08 12.69
CA ALA A 108 -11.11 -13.76 13.14
C ALA A 108 -12.61 -13.53 12.82
N ARG A 109 -13.05 -13.87 11.63
CA ARG A 109 -14.47 -13.77 11.22
C ARG A 109 -15.39 -14.69 12.03
N ALA A 110 -14.92 -15.88 12.39
CA ALA A 110 -15.70 -16.82 13.22
C ALA A 110 -15.76 -16.39 14.70
N HIS A 111 -14.90 -15.47 15.13
CA HIS A 111 -14.80 -15.01 16.52
C HIS A 111 -14.74 -13.47 16.59
N PRO A 112 -15.78 -12.74 16.12
CA PRO A 112 -15.73 -11.28 15.93
C PRO A 112 -15.57 -10.49 17.24
N THR A 113 -15.96 -11.07 18.37
CA THR A 113 -15.84 -10.45 19.71
C THR A 113 -14.59 -10.89 20.46
N ALA A 114 -13.78 -11.81 19.90
CA ALA A 114 -12.60 -12.30 20.57
C ALA A 114 -11.48 -11.26 20.56
N ALA A 115 -10.82 -11.09 21.69
CA ALA A 115 -9.51 -10.43 21.75
C ALA A 115 -8.47 -11.41 21.15
N LEU A 116 -8.33 -11.42 19.83
CA LEU A 116 -7.51 -12.38 19.10
C LEU A 116 -6.08 -12.54 19.68
N PRO A 117 -5.38 -11.44 20.03
CA PRO A 117 -4.06 -11.55 20.65
C PRO A 117 -4.04 -12.29 21.99
N ALA A 118 -5.18 -12.39 22.70
CA ALA A 118 -5.29 -13.11 23.97
C ALA A 118 -5.84 -14.54 23.84
N ASP A 119 -6.39 -14.94 22.67
CA ASP A 119 -6.90 -16.31 22.43
C ASP A 119 -5.76 -17.28 22.17
N ALA A 120 -5.57 -18.25 23.07
CA ALA A 120 -4.50 -19.24 22.96
C ALA A 120 -4.60 -20.14 21.71
N ARG A 121 -5.80 -20.37 21.17
CA ARG A 121 -6.00 -21.16 19.92
C ARG A 121 -5.54 -20.31 18.74
N TYR A 122 -5.90 -19.02 18.74
CA TYR A 122 -5.46 -18.07 17.72
C TYR A 122 -3.94 -17.90 17.75
N GLN A 123 -3.32 -17.75 18.91
CA GLN A 123 -1.87 -17.62 19.03
C GLN A 123 -1.12 -18.83 18.48
N ARG A 124 -1.62 -20.07 18.73
CA ARG A 124 -1.05 -21.27 18.11
C ARG A 124 -1.20 -21.27 16.58
N LEU A 125 -2.34 -20.79 16.07
CA LEU A 125 -2.58 -20.67 14.62
C LEU A 125 -1.64 -19.62 14.01
N LEU A 126 -1.48 -18.46 14.65
CA LEU A 126 -0.59 -17.38 14.22
C LEU A 126 0.88 -17.83 14.20
N ALA A 127 1.33 -18.54 15.23
CA ALA A 127 2.69 -19.10 15.27
C ALA A 127 2.95 -20.06 14.10
N LYS A 128 2.00 -20.97 13.82
CA LYS A 128 2.08 -21.87 12.67
C LYS A 128 2.05 -21.12 11.33
N ALA A 129 1.25 -20.08 11.24
CA ALA A 129 1.18 -19.22 10.06
C ALA A 129 2.52 -18.50 9.79
N LYS A 130 3.12 -17.92 10.82
CA LYS A 130 4.43 -17.26 10.74
C LYS A 130 5.53 -18.25 10.32
N ASP A 131 5.56 -19.45 10.89
CA ASP A 131 6.52 -20.49 10.52
C ASP A 131 6.35 -20.91 9.05
N LYS A 132 5.11 -21.12 8.61
CA LYS A 132 4.80 -21.48 7.22
C LYS A 132 5.18 -20.41 6.23
N LEU A 133 4.91 -19.14 6.56
CA LEU A 133 5.33 -17.99 5.75
C LEU A 133 6.85 -17.93 5.63
N ARG A 134 7.57 -17.97 6.76
CA ARG A 134 9.04 -17.92 6.80
C ARG A 134 9.71 -18.99 5.95
N ARG A 135 9.18 -20.24 5.94
CA ARG A 135 9.72 -21.33 5.11
C ARG A 135 9.50 -21.12 3.61
N ARG A 136 8.41 -20.44 3.24
CA ARG A 136 8.01 -20.29 1.84
C ARG A 136 8.50 -18.99 1.22
N GLN A 137 8.66 -17.96 2.02
CA GLN A 137 8.98 -16.58 1.61
C GLN A 137 10.28 -16.43 0.80
N PRO A 138 11.41 -17.13 1.08
CA PRO A 138 12.71 -16.77 0.50
C PRO A 138 12.74 -16.64 -1.01
N ALA A 139 12.11 -17.56 -1.76
CA ALA A 139 12.09 -17.50 -3.21
C ALA A 139 11.30 -16.30 -3.77
N PHE A 140 10.19 -15.95 -3.11
CA PHE A 140 9.36 -14.79 -3.48
C PHE A 140 10.05 -13.48 -3.08
N TRP A 141 10.67 -13.47 -1.90
CA TRP A 141 11.43 -12.34 -1.39
C TRP A 141 12.62 -11.97 -2.29
N GLU A 142 13.41 -12.95 -2.68
CA GLU A 142 14.53 -12.74 -3.58
C GLU A 142 14.06 -12.19 -4.94
N GLN A 143 12.96 -12.72 -5.48
CA GLN A 143 12.39 -12.21 -6.72
C GLN A 143 11.89 -10.77 -6.57
N THR A 144 11.21 -10.45 -5.44
CA THR A 144 10.80 -9.08 -5.13
C THR A 144 11.98 -8.11 -5.13
N ARG A 145 13.08 -8.48 -4.48
CA ARG A 145 14.31 -7.66 -4.44
C ARG A 145 14.90 -7.43 -5.81
N ARG A 146 14.96 -8.47 -6.65
CA ARG A 146 15.43 -8.37 -8.04
C ARG A 146 14.56 -7.44 -8.86
N SER A 147 13.24 -7.63 -8.79
CA SER A 147 12.28 -6.79 -9.52
C SER A 147 12.40 -5.32 -9.12
N LEU A 148 12.56 -5.06 -7.82
CA LEU A 148 12.75 -3.70 -7.32
C LEU A 148 14.09 -3.11 -7.79
N ALA A 149 15.18 -3.86 -7.72
CA ALA A 149 16.48 -3.42 -8.20
C ALA A 149 16.49 -3.11 -9.71
N GLU A 150 15.70 -3.85 -10.50
CA GLU A 150 15.59 -3.64 -11.95
C GLU A 150 14.77 -2.40 -12.33
N ILE A 151 13.74 -2.04 -11.55
CA ILE A 151 12.88 -0.89 -11.86
C ILE A 151 13.41 0.44 -11.30
N LEU A 152 14.19 0.42 -10.22
CA LEU A 152 14.68 1.61 -9.55
C LEU A 152 15.49 2.57 -10.44
N PRO A 153 16.41 2.10 -11.32
CA PRO A 153 17.11 3.01 -12.22
C PRO A 153 16.17 3.75 -13.17
N TYR A 154 15.10 3.08 -13.63
CA TYR A 154 14.08 3.71 -14.47
C TYR A 154 13.27 4.76 -13.70
N ALA A 155 12.91 4.48 -12.44
CA ALA A 155 12.25 5.45 -11.57
C ALA A 155 13.13 6.69 -11.34
N ALA A 156 14.44 6.49 -11.14
CA ALA A 156 15.42 7.57 -11.01
C ALA A 156 15.52 8.41 -12.30
N GLU A 157 15.58 7.79 -13.48
CA GLU A 157 15.54 8.49 -14.77
C GLU A 157 14.30 9.38 -14.91
N LYS A 158 13.16 8.90 -14.45
CA LYS A 158 11.90 9.66 -14.49
C LYS A 158 11.75 10.71 -13.37
N GLY A 159 12.65 10.73 -12.39
CA GLY A 159 12.57 11.63 -11.23
C GLY A 159 11.40 11.32 -10.31
N VAL A 160 10.93 10.07 -10.26
CA VAL A 160 9.75 9.63 -9.50
C VAL A 160 10.17 8.61 -8.46
N ARG A 161 9.82 8.85 -7.19
CA ARG A 161 10.12 7.93 -6.08
C ARG A 161 9.15 6.75 -6.05
N LEU A 162 9.59 5.60 -5.53
CA LEU A 162 8.74 4.45 -5.26
C LEU A 162 8.34 4.42 -3.78
N GLY A 163 7.04 4.53 -3.50
CA GLY A 163 6.47 4.37 -2.17
C GLY A 163 6.12 2.91 -1.92
N LEU A 164 6.94 2.19 -1.15
CA LEU A 164 6.72 0.78 -0.83
C LEU A 164 5.70 0.66 0.29
N GLU A 165 4.51 0.19 -0.03
CA GLU A 165 3.37 0.23 0.88
C GLU A 165 3.28 -1.03 1.75
N ASN A 166 2.97 -0.85 3.05
CA ASN A 166 2.55 -1.96 3.92
C ASN A 166 1.16 -2.45 3.52
N ARG A 167 1.01 -3.78 3.41
CA ARG A 167 -0.19 -4.40 2.84
C ARG A 167 -1.11 -4.98 3.92
N GLU A 168 -2.39 -5.17 3.57
CA GLU A 168 -3.43 -5.66 4.49
C GLU A 168 -3.31 -7.16 4.81
N ARG A 169 -2.83 -7.98 3.86
CA ARG A 169 -2.85 -9.42 4.01
C ARG A 169 -1.56 -9.95 4.59
N PHE A 170 -1.69 -11.00 5.41
CA PHE A 170 -0.56 -11.64 6.09
C PHE A 170 0.50 -12.18 5.13
N GLU A 171 0.07 -12.67 3.96
CA GLU A 171 0.94 -13.28 2.94
C GLU A 171 1.56 -12.29 1.94
N GLU A 172 1.21 -11.01 2.00
CA GLU A 172 1.76 -9.99 1.08
C GLU A 172 3.18 -9.57 1.48
N LEU A 173 3.93 -9.08 0.49
CA LEU A 173 5.32 -8.68 0.63
C LEU A 173 5.48 -7.15 0.47
N PRO A 174 6.43 -6.55 1.21
CA PRO A 174 7.24 -7.16 2.26
C PRO A 174 6.38 -7.63 3.45
N ALA A 175 6.81 -8.66 4.17
CA ALA A 175 6.28 -8.82 5.52
C ALA A 175 6.72 -7.61 6.35
N ASP A 176 5.88 -7.16 7.28
CA ASP A 176 6.08 -5.85 7.93
C ASP A 176 7.46 -5.71 8.61
N ALA A 177 7.95 -6.80 9.20
CA ALA A 177 9.26 -6.84 9.83
C ALA A 177 10.44 -6.76 8.83
N ASP A 178 10.20 -6.95 7.55
CA ASP A 178 11.25 -7.00 6.52
C ASP A 178 11.48 -5.62 5.84
N PHE A 179 10.62 -4.63 6.11
CA PHE A 179 10.75 -3.28 5.54
C PHE A 179 12.11 -2.63 5.84
N PRO A 180 12.62 -2.63 7.09
CA PRO A 180 13.92 -2.00 7.38
C PRO A 180 15.08 -2.64 6.60
N GLU A 181 15.06 -3.98 6.44
CA GLU A 181 16.07 -4.69 5.66
C GLU A 181 15.95 -4.36 4.16
N LEU A 182 14.73 -4.41 3.62
CA LEU A 182 14.48 -4.07 2.23
C LEU A 182 14.99 -2.67 1.90
N LEU A 183 14.57 -1.67 2.69
CA LEU A 183 14.91 -0.28 2.47
C LEU A 183 16.41 0.01 2.61
N LYS A 184 17.16 -0.79 3.40
CA LYS A 184 18.62 -0.74 3.47
C LYS A 184 19.28 -1.37 2.24
N SER A 185 18.66 -2.39 1.66
CA SER A 185 19.25 -3.20 0.58
C SER A 185 18.99 -2.66 -0.82
N VAL A 186 18.10 -1.67 -0.99
CA VAL A 186 17.82 -1.09 -2.31
C VAL A 186 19.05 -0.33 -2.85
N PRO A 187 19.39 -0.51 -4.15
CA PRO A 187 20.61 0.06 -4.73
C PRO A 187 20.59 1.58 -4.86
N LEU A 188 19.40 2.21 -4.86
CA LEU A 188 19.19 3.66 -4.94
C LEU A 188 18.28 4.09 -3.80
N PRO A 189 18.84 4.30 -2.58
CA PRO A 189 18.02 4.52 -1.38
C PRO A 189 17.07 5.71 -1.46
N GLU A 190 17.46 6.80 -2.12
CA GLU A 190 16.62 8.00 -2.28
C GLU A 190 15.45 7.80 -3.25
N GLN A 191 15.49 6.78 -4.09
CA GLN A 191 14.43 6.48 -5.06
C GLN A 191 13.32 5.61 -4.50
N ALA A 192 13.50 4.99 -3.33
CA ALA A 192 12.47 4.22 -2.67
C ALA A 192 12.31 4.64 -1.20
N GLY A 193 11.10 4.60 -0.70
CA GLY A 193 10.81 4.87 0.70
C GLY A 193 9.60 4.09 1.18
N TYR A 194 9.38 4.14 2.48
CA TYR A 194 8.22 3.52 3.10
C TYR A 194 6.96 4.35 2.85
N TRP A 195 5.88 3.70 2.45
CA TRP A 195 4.54 4.27 2.35
C TRP A 195 3.65 3.61 3.39
N HIS A 196 3.12 4.40 4.32
CA HIS A 196 2.33 3.88 5.43
C HIS A 196 0.84 3.96 5.14
N ASP A 197 0.22 2.81 4.95
CA ASP A 197 -1.23 2.68 4.96
C ASP A 197 -1.71 2.40 6.39
N ALA A 198 -2.48 3.35 6.94
CA ALA A 198 -2.92 3.30 8.32
C ALA A 198 -3.99 2.22 8.56
N GLY A 199 -4.89 2.00 7.59
CA GLY A 199 -5.91 0.97 7.68
C GLY A 199 -5.37 -0.44 7.55
N HIS A 200 -4.45 -0.66 6.62
CA HIS A 200 -3.75 -1.95 6.48
C HIS A 200 -2.98 -2.31 7.76
N ALA A 201 -2.32 -1.33 8.37
CA ALA A 201 -1.64 -1.53 9.64
C ALA A 201 -2.62 -1.88 10.77
N GLU A 202 -3.76 -1.16 10.86
CA GLU A 202 -4.80 -1.43 11.86
C GLU A 202 -5.37 -2.85 11.71
N LEU A 203 -5.64 -3.32 10.49
CA LEU A 203 -6.13 -4.68 10.25
C LEU A 203 -5.16 -5.73 10.80
N LYS A 204 -3.86 -5.56 10.57
CA LYS A 204 -2.83 -6.47 11.08
C LYS A 204 -2.59 -6.33 12.59
N GLU A 205 -2.75 -5.14 13.14
CA GLU A 205 -2.66 -4.92 14.59
C GLU A 205 -3.81 -5.63 15.32
N ARG A 206 -5.05 -5.55 14.80
CA ARG A 206 -6.19 -6.34 15.31
C ARG A 206 -5.92 -7.84 15.30
N MET A 207 -5.18 -8.31 14.30
CA MET A 207 -4.76 -9.71 14.18
C MET A 207 -3.53 -10.05 15.03
N GLY A 208 -2.95 -9.12 15.78
CA GLY A 208 -1.75 -9.35 16.59
C GLY A 208 -0.50 -9.71 15.78
N VAL A 209 -0.47 -9.30 14.51
CA VAL A 209 0.68 -9.54 13.61
C VAL A 209 1.77 -8.51 13.86
N ILE A 210 1.38 -7.25 14.02
CA ILE A 210 2.24 -6.08 14.23
C ILE A 210 1.66 -5.17 15.33
N THR A 211 2.41 -4.10 15.67
CA THR A 211 1.87 -2.88 16.24
C THR A 211 2.18 -1.71 15.29
N GLN A 212 1.18 -0.90 14.99
CA GLN A 212 1.29 0.21 14.02
C GLN A 212 2.38 1.20 14.44
N ARG A 213 2.44 1.54 15.74
CA ARG A 213 3.49 2.42 16.28
C ARG A 213 4.89 1.90 15.96
N ARG A 214 5.16 0.62 16.26
CA ARG A 214 6.47 0.03 16.03
C ARG A 214 6.84 0.02 14.54
N LEU A 215 5.88 -0.28 13.66
CA LEU A 215 6.08 -0.26 12.22
C LEU A 215 6.48 1.14 11.74
N LEU A 216 5.85 2.19 12.27
CA LEU A 216 6.20 3.58 11.98
C LEU A 216 7.59 3.94 12.54
N GLU A 217 7.89 3.59 13.80
CA GLU A 217 9.18 3.86 14.44
C GLU A 217 10.35 3.23 13.66
N GLU A 218 10.22 1.97 13.25
CA GLU A 218 11.26 1.24 12.53
C GLU A 218 11.52 1.79 11.12
N ASN A 219 10.54 2.48 10.52
CA ASN A 219 10.62 2.99 9.14
C ASN A 219 10.58 4.52 9.03
N ALA A 220 10.54 5.26 10.15
CA ALA A 220 10.37 6.72 10.17
C ALA A 220 11.39 7.47 9.29
N GLY A 221 12.66 7.05 9.32
CA GLY A 221 13.73 7.68 8.53
C GLY A 221 13.64 7.48 7.02
N ARG A 222 12.74 6.62 6.56
CA ARG A 222 12.52 6.30 5.13
C ARG A 222 11.08 6.55 4.69
N LEU A 223 10.27 7.15 5.56
CA LEU A 223 8.88 7.44 5.30
C LEU A 223 8.74 8.55 4.23
N ILE A 224 7.85 8.37 3.27
CA ILE A 224 7.62 9.34 2.18
C ILE A 224 6.16 9.71 2.02
N GLY A 225 5.23 8.90 2.49
CA GLY A 225 3.80 9.18 2.36
C GLY A 225 2.92 8.25 3.18
N PHE A 226 1.66 8.59 3.19
CA PHE A 226 0.61 7.91 3.93
C PHE A 226 -0.65 7.75 3.10
N HIS A 227 -1.30 6.59 3.21
CA HIS A 227 -2.71 6.43 2.97
C HIS A 227 -3.45 6.56 4.31
N LEU A 228 -4.39 7.50 4.36
CA LEU A 228 -5.13 7.84 5.56
C LEU A 228 -6.59 7.48 5.36
N HIS A 229 -7.05 6.51 6.08
CA HIS A 229 -8.44 6.07 6.19
C HIS A 229 -8.61 5.29 7.49
N ASP A 230 -9.84 5.15 7.95
CA ASP A 230 -10.13 4.39 9.14
C ASP A 230 -10.57 2.95 8.81
N VAL A 231 -10.73 2.14 9.84
CA VAL A 231 -11.23 0.77 9.75
C VAL A 231 -12.39 0.62 10.72
N ASP A 232 -13.57 0.27 10.23
CA ASP A 232 -14.75 0.09 11.08
C ASP A 232 -14.64 -1.12 12.03
N ALA A 233 -15.65 -1.28 12.90
CA ALA A 233 -15.70 -2.40 13.84
C ALA A 233 -15.79 -3.76 13.13
N GLY A 234 -16.31 -3.81 11.90
CA GLY A 234 -16.42 -5.02 11.08
C GLY A 234 -15.09 -5.41 10.40
N GLY A 235 -14.09 -4.54 10.46
CA GLY A 235 -12.81 -4.76 9.77
C GLY A 235 -12.84 -4.38 8.29
N HIS A 236 -13.74 -3.47 7.90
CA HIS A 236 -13.72 -2.86 6.58
C HIS A 236 -12.85 -1.62 6.63
N ASP A 237 -11.88 -1.56 5.76
CA ASP A 237 -10.96 -0.44 5.57
C ASP A 237 -11.55 0.66 4.64
N HIS A 238 -10.75 1.66 4.32
CA HIS A 238 -11.14 2.82 3.50
C HIS A 238 -12.39 3.54 4.03
N GLN A 239 -12.59 3.53 5.35
CA GLN A 239 -13.66 4.24 6.04
C GLN A 239 -13.28 5.70 6.34
N PRO A 240 -14.28 6.59 6.49
CA PRO A 240 -14.04 7.96 6.91
C PRO A 240 -13.28 8.04 8.23
N ILE A 241 -12.35 8.99 8.33
CA ILE A 241 -11.56 9.25 9.53
C ILE A 241 -12.48 9.51 10.73
N GLY A 242 -12.26 8.75 11.81
CA GLY A 242 -13.04 8.81 13.06
C GLY A 242 -14.29 7.94 13.06
N LYS A 243 -14.49 7.08 12.07
CA LYS A 243 -15.51 6.00 12.11
C LYS A 243 -14.95 4.69 12.67
N GLY A 244 -13.65 4.61 12.89
CA GLY A 244 -12.95 3.48 13.47
C GLY A 244 -12.22 3.82 14.77
N ARG A 245 -11.08 3.18 14.99
CA ARG A 245 -10.31 3.31 16.22
C ARG A 245 -8.83 3.64 16.02
N ILE A 246 -8.41 3.97 14.80
CA ILE A 246 -7.01 4.33 14.54
C ILE A 246 -6.66 5.57 15.36
N ASP A 247 -5.56 5.50 16.09
CA ASP A 247 -5.01 6.65 16.81
C ASP A 247 -4.26 7.58 15.84
N PHE A 248 -5.03 8.45 15.17
CA PHE A 248 -4.45 9.42 14.23
C PHE A 248 -3.55 10.46 14.91
N LYS A 249 -3.65 10.67 16.24
CA LYS A 249 -2.69 11.51 16.96
C LYS A 249 -1.33 10.83 17.03
N MET A 250 -1.31 9.52 17.25
CA MET A 250 -0.08 8.73 17.20
C MET A 250 0.50 8.73 15.78
N VAL A 251 -0.31 8.47 14.74
CA VAL A 251 0.14 8.49 13.33
C VAL A 251 0.67 9.86 12.96
N ARG A 252 -0.01 10.95 13.36
CA ARG A 252 0.41 12.33 13.17
C ARG A 252 1.81 12.62 13.71
N SER A 253 2.21 12.00 14.81
CA SER A 253 3.52 12.25 15.43
C SER A 253 4.71 11.86 14.51
N PHE A 254 4.45 11.13 13.44
CA PHE A 254 5.45 10.75 12.43
C PHE A 254 5.38 11.61 11.15
N TRP A 255 4.42 12.52 11.02
CA TRP A 255 4.30 13.36 9.83
C TRP A 255 5.41 14.40 9.76
N GLN A 256 5.89 14.64 8.55
CA GLN A 256 6.86 15.68 8.23
C GLN A 256 6.35 16.50 7.04
N PRO A 257 6.75 17.77 6.89
CA PRO A 257 6.26 18.64 5.82
C PRO A 257 6.46 18.14 4.40
N HIS A 258 7.41 17.23 4.19
CA HIS A 258 7.72 16.67 2.88
C HIS A 258 6.93 15.38 2.57
N HIS A 259 6.22 14.81 3.55
CA HIS A 259 5.41 13.61 3.34
C HIS A 259 4.16 13.91 2.50
N LEU A 260 3.76 12.92 1.72
CA LEU A 260 2.48 12.93 1.00
C LEU A 260 1.40 12.34 1.91
N LEU A 261 0.37 13.13 2.20
CA LEU A 261 -0.78 12.68 2.98
C LEU A 261 -1.96 12.50 2.02
N VAL A 262 -2.35 11.27 1.78
CA VAL A 262 -3.42 10.91 0.84
C VAL A 262 -4.60 10.35 1.62
N LEU A 263 -5.74 11.01 1.50
CA LEU A 263 -7.01 10.53 2.04
C LEU A 263 -7.59 9.50 1.06
N GLU A 264 -7.45 8.21 1.37
CA GLU A 264 -7.87 7.10 0.53
C GLU A 264 -9.17 6.48 1.06
N LEU A 265 -10.30 7.00 0.60
CA LEU A 265 -11.62 6.57 1.06
C LEU A 265 -12.35 5.72 0.03
N ASN A 266 -13.22 4.83 0.50
CA ASN A 266 -14.08 4.05 -0.38
C ASN A 266 -14.90 4.97 -1.28
N PRO A 267 -15.02 4.70 -2.59
CA PRO A 267 -15.77 5.55 -3.54
C PRO A 267 -17.25 5.74 -3.20
N ARG A 268 -17.80 4.93 -2.28
CA ARG A 268 -19.20 5.02 -1.82
C ARG A 268 -19.38 5.94 -0.61
N VAL A 269 -18.29 6.48 -0.07
CA VAL A 269 -18.35 7.44 1.05
C VAL A 269 -19.03 8.72 0.59
N SER A 270 -19.87 9.29 1.44
CA SER A 270 -20.57 10.55 1.14
C SER A 270 -19.60 11.73 1.04
N ALA A 271 -19.97 12.76 0.27
CA ALA A 271 -19.17 13.99 0.20
C ALA A 271 -18.97 14.65 1.56
N ASP A 272 -19.97 14.59 2.43
CA ASP A 272 -19.90 15.16 3.79
C ASP A 272 -18.89 14.39 4.66
N ASP A 273 -18.88 13.07 4.58
CA ASP A 273 -17.88 12.25 5.29
C ASP A 273 -16.45 12.46 4.76
N VAL A 274 -16.29 12.69 3.44
CA VAL A 274 -14.99 13.07 2.84
C VAL A 274 -14.53 14.41 3.40
N LEU A 275 -15.40 15.42 3.43
CA LEU A 275 -15.08 16.74 3.97
C LEU A 275 -14.79 16.69 5.47
N ALA A 276 -15.57 15.93 6.24
CA ALA A 276 -15.33 15.72 7.66
C ALA A 276 -13.99 15.03 7.92
N SER A 277 -13.62 14.06 7.09
CA SER A 277 -12.31 13.38 7.18
C SER A 277 -11.18 14.35 6.86
N LYS A 278 -11.32 15.18 5.81
CA LYS A 278 -10.37 16.23 5.46
C LYS A 278 -10.16 17.19 6.63
N GLN A 279 -11.25 17.73 7.21
CA GLN A 279 -11.17 18.65 8.34
C GLN A 279 -10.42 18.04 9.54
N ARG A 280 -10.68 16.78 9.87
CA ARG A 280 -9.97 16.10 10.97
C ARG A 280 -8.47 15.98 10.74
N ILE A 281 -8.04 15.77 9.48
CA ILE A 281 -6.61 15.76 9.13
C ILE A 281 -6.02 17.16 9.22
N GLU A 282 -6.74 18.19 8.75
CA GLU A 282 -6.33 19.58 8.86
C GLU A 282 -6.20 20.03 10.31
N ASP A 283 -7.14 19.66 11.18
CA ASP A 283 -7.09 19.93 12.63
C ASP A 283 -5.87 19.26 13.31
N LEU A 284 -5.40 18.14 12.78
CA LEU A 284 -4.18 17.48 13.26
C LEU A 284 -2.91 18.16 12.75
N LEU A 285 -2.97 18.87 11.64
CA LEU A 285 -1.82 19.60 11.10
C LEU A 285 -1.57 20.93 11.84
N GLY A 286 -2.61 21.53 12.42
CA GLY A 286 -2.56 22.76 13.23
C GLY A 286 -2.89 23.98 12.42
#